data_7121a28d842ec32fe25ecd8070545ea6
#
_entry.id   7121a28d842ec32fe25ecd8070545ea6
#
_cell.length_a   1.000
_cell.length_b   1.000
_cell.length_c   1.000
_cell.angle_alpha   90.00
_cell.angle_beta   90.00
_cell.angle_gamma   90.00
#
_symmetry.space_group_name_H-M   'P 1'
#
loop_
_entity.id
_entity.type
_entity.pdbx_description
1 polymer ?
#
loop_
_entity_poly.entity_id
_entity_poly.type
_entity_poly.pdbx_seq_one_letter_code
_entity_poly.pdbx_strand_id
1 'polypeptide(L)'
;GTGLKGAKSIPFKRSLGKGELVRPFLDVPKKDIENYAADKELNFISDKSNDDINFDRNFIRNEIIPSIKKRWPKYNHNIKKFISNANDSYEILNNQTKIDFSAVSSSKKDQIFLSKLIALPKNRQKNIIIFWIANLNLNPPNGKVLNEIVDKFVFATKDKNPTFFWGTKEK
;
A
#
# COMPACT_ATOMS: atom_id res chain seq x y z
N GLY A 1 -8.25 6.02 -1.98
CA GLY A 1 -8.09 4.87 -1.07
C GLY A 1 -6.88 4.03 -1.43
N THR A 2 -6.20 3.53 -0.43
CA THR A 2 -4.93 2.80 -0.57
C THR A 2 -5.13 1.33 -0.98
N GLY A 3 -6.38 0.85 -1.01
CA GLY A 3 -6.71 -0.55 -1.31
C GLY A 3 -6.05 -1.55 -0.34
N LEU A 4 -5.97 -2.81 -0.76
CA LEU A 4 -5.43 -3.90 0.06
C LEU A 4 -3.95 -3.68 0.43
N LYS A 5 -3.17 -3.09 -0.48
CA LYS A 5 -1.75 -2.76 -0.24
C LYS A 5 -1.57 -1.78 0.93
N GLY A 6 -2.47 -0.80 1.07
CA GLY A 6 -2.43 0.14 2.20
C GLY A 6 -2.96 -0.43 3.51
N ALA A 7 -3.86 -1.42 3.44
CA ALA A 7 -4.40 -2.10 4.61
C ALA A 7 -3.36 -2.98 5.34
N LYS A 8 -2.24 -3.29 4.70
CA LYS A 8 -1.13 -4.10 5.27
C LYS A 8 -0.42 -3.48 6.47
N SER A 9 -0.74 -2.22 6.82
CA SER A 9 -0.02 -1.51 7.89
C SER A 9 1.43 -1.13 7.50
N ILE A 10 2.12 -0.51 8.45
CA ILE A 10 3.52 -0.10 8.29
C ILE A 10 4.42 -1.33 8.48
N PRO A 11 5.32 -1.66 7.54
CA PRO A 11 6.19 -2.82 7.69
C PRO A 11 7.30 -2.57 8.73
N PHE A 12 7.72 -3.62 9.43
CA PHE A 12 8.87 -3.61 10.34
C PHE A 12 10.14 -3.14 9.60
N LYS A 13 10.32 -3.60 8.37
CA LYS A 13 11.50 -3.30 7.55
C LYS A 13 11.08 -2.97 6.12
N ARG A 14 11.71 -1.97 5.52
CA ARG A 14 11.53 -1.63 4.11
C ARG A 14 12.82 -1.07 3.51
N SER A 15 12.99 -1.21 2.20
CA SER A 15 14.06 -0.55 1.46
C SER A 15 13.88 0.97 1.49
N LEU A 16 14.99 1.69 1.64
CA LEU A 16 15.07 3.15 1.59
C LEU A 16 16.36 3.57 0.86
N GLY A 17 16.25 3.94 -0.40
CA GLY A 17 17.39 4.22 -1.26
C GLY A 17 18.30 2.98 -1.38
N LYS A 18 19.58 3.12 -1.05
CA LYS A 18 20.57 2.03 -1.03
C LYS A 18 20.61 1.25 0.30
N GLY A 19 19.83 1.66 1.28
CA GLY A 19 19.80 1.06 2.62
C GLY A 19 18.42 0.50 2.98
N GLU A 20 18.24 0.25 4.28
CA GLU A 20 17.02 -0.31 4.85
C GLU A 20 16.56 0.53 6.02
N LEU A 21 15.27 0.80 6.09
CA LEU A 21 14.62 1.41 7.24
C LEU A 21 14.01 0.30 8.09
N VAL A 22 14.47 0.21 9.35
CA VAL A 22 13.96 -0.74 10.34
C VAL A 22 13.23 0.02 11.46
N ARG A 23 12.16 -0.56 11.97
CA ARG A 23 11.33 -0.01 13.06
C ARG A 23 11.28 -0.99 14.24
N PRO A 24 12.32 -1.03 15.08
CA PRO A 24 12.44 -2.04 16.14
C PRO A 24 11.33 -1.94 17.21
N PHE A 25 10.74 -0.75 17.42
CA PHE A 25 9.69 -0.50 18.40
C PHE A 25 8.27 -0.57 17.85
N LEU A 26 8.07 -1.12 16.62
CA LEU A 26 6.76 -1.12 15.98
C LEU A 26 5.68 -1.84 16.80
N ASP A 27 6.06 -2.92 17.49
CA ASP A 27 5.16 -3.73 18.31
C ASP A 27 5.23 -3.41 19.81
N VAL A 28 6.06 -2.43 20.20
CA VAL A 28 6.21 -2.02 21.60
C VAL A 28 5.22 -0.90 21.92
N PRO A 29 4.32 -1.09 22.90
CA PRO A 29 3.42 -0.03 23.35
C PRO A 29 4.20 1.20 23.84
N LYS A 30 3.70 2.40 23.53
CA LYS A 30 4.34 3.66 23.96
C LYS A 30 4.52 3.69 25.50
N LYS A 31 3.53 3.19 26.25
CA LYS A 31 3.59 3.12 27.70
C LYS A 31 4.78 2.31 28.23
N ASP A 32 5.13 1.22 27.55
CA ASP A 32 6.27 0.38 27.97
C ASP A 32 7.60 1.10 27.74
N ILE A 33 7.68 1.90 26.65
CA ILE A 33 8.84 2.77 26.38
C ILE A 33 8.94 3.87 27.44
N GLU A 34 7.82 4.50 27.80
CA GLU A 34 7.77 5.54 28.84
C GLU A 34 8.14 4.97 30.22
N ASN A 35 7.64 3.80 30.57
CA ASN A 35 7.99 3.10 31.81
C ASN A 35 9.50 2.80 31.86
N TYR A 36 10.05 2.26 30.77
CA TYR A 36 11.49 2.00 30.68
C TYR A 36 12.33 3.27 30.85
N ALA A 37 11.91 4.37 30.21
CA ALA A 37 12.60 5.65 30.35
C ALA A 37 12.56 6.17 31.79
N ALA A 38 11.43 6.03 32.48
CA ALA A 38 11.27 6.40 33.90
C ALA A 38 12.15 5.52 34.81
N ASP A 39 12.12 4.18 34.64
CA ASP A 39 12.90 3.23 35.41
C ASP A 39 14.42 3.45 35.26
N LYS A 40 14.86 3.96 34.12
CA LYS A 40 16.25 4.29 33.80
C LYS A 40 16.61 5.75 34.01
N GLU A 41 15.69 6.54 34.54
CA GLU A 41 15.87 7.99 34.78
C GLU A 41 16.37 8.75 33.55
N LEU A 42 15.90 8.33 32.35
CA LEU A 42 16.31 8.95 31.10
C LEU A 42 15.60 10.30 30.92
N ASN A 43 16.39 11.34 30.68
CA ASN A 43 15.86 12.64 30.33
C ASN A 43 15.42 12.64 28.86
N PHE A 44 14.16 12.96 28.59
CA PHE A 44 13.63 13.14 27.23
C PHE A 44 12.79 14.40 27.12
N ILE A 45 12.74 14.95 25.91
CA ILE A 45 11.95 16.14 25.62
C ILE A 45 10.55 15.70 25.19
N SER A 46 9.53 16.23 25.84
CA SER A 46 8.15 16.10 25.37
C SER A 46 7.86 17.22 24.37
N ASP A 47 7.62 16.85 23.12
CA ASP A 47 7.22 17.79 22.08
C ASP A 47 5.71 18.11 22.23
N LYS A 48 5.39 19.35 22.57
CA LYS A 48 4.01 19.84 22.73
C LYS A 48 3.16 19.68 21.47
N SER A 49 3.79 19.62 20.29
CA SER A 49 3.06 19.38 19.05
C SER A 49 2.36 18.02 18.99
N ASN A 50 2.76 17.04 19.82
CA ASN A 50 2.09 15.76 19.95
C ASN A 50 0.68 15.83 20.55
N ASP A 51 0.38 16.89 21.27
CA ASP A 51 -0.92 17.11 21.93
C ASP A 51 -1.85 18.00 21.07
N ASP A 52 -1.34 18.60 19.99
CA ASP A 52 -2.11 19.44 19.09
C ASP A 52 -3.09 18.60 18.24
N ILE A 53 -4.38 18.66 18.62
CA ILE A 53 -5.47 17.93 17.96
C ILE A 53 -5.87 18.49 16.58
N ASN A 54 -5.31 19.61 16.13
CA ASN A 54 -5.50 20.09 14.76
C ASN A 54 -4.85 19.15 13.73
N PHE A 55 -3.91 18.31 14.15
CA PHE A 55 -3.38 17.25 13.31
C PHE A 55 -4.24 15.99 13.42
N ASP A 56 -4.77 15.51 12.29
CA ASP A 56 -5.63 14.32 12.21
C ASP A 56 -5.08 13.11 12.99
N ARG A 57 -3.76 12.86 12.91
CA ARG A 57 -3.12 11.76 13.65
C ARG A 57 -3.24 11.89 15.16
N ASN A 58 -3.12 13.11 15.68
CA ASN A 58 -3.22 13.38 17.11
C ASN A 58 -4.67 13.34 17.56
N PHE A 59 -5.59 13.92 16.78
CA PHE A 59 -7.03 13.79 17.02
C PHE A 59 -7.48 12.33 17.10
N ILE A 60 -7.07 11.51 16.13
CA ILE A 60 -7.39 10.08 16.16
C ILE A 60 -6.82 9.41 17.41
N ARG A 61 -5.57 9.70 17.76
CA ARG A 61 -4.88 9.07 18.90
C ARG A 61 -5.45 9.50 20.25
N ASN A 62 -5.76 10.78 20.41
CA ASN A 62 -6.08 11.36 21.69
C ASN A 62 -7.59 11.36 21.97
N GLU A 63 -8.44 11.42 20.92
CA GLU A 63 -9.89 11.50 21.06
C GLU A 63 -10.61 10.23 20.57
N ILE A 64 -10.32 9.80 19.34
CA ILE A 64 -11.09 8.72 18.72
C ILE A 64 -10.72 7.35 19.31
N ILE A 65 -9.42 7.03 19.38
CA ILE A 65 -8.95 5.73 19.89
C ILE A 65 -9.38 5.48 21.32
N PRO A 66 -9.30 6.44 22.27
CA PRO A 66 -9.81 6.23 23.64
C PRO A 66 -11.31 5.95 23.68
N SER A 67 -12.12 6.65 22.89
CA SER A 67 -13.56 6.42 22.77
C SER A 67 -13.88 5.02 22.23
N ILE A 68 -13.17 4.57 21.18
CA ILE A 68 -13.28 3.22 20.66
C ILE A 68 -12.89 2.19 21.71
N LYS A 69 -11.76 2.39 22.40
CA LYS A 69 -11.25 1.48 23.42
C LYS A 69 -12.23 1.31 24.59
N LYS A 70 -12.88 2.40 25.00
CA LYS A 70 -13.89 2.39 26.05
C LYS A 70 -15.10 1.52 25.67
N ARG A 71 -15.56 1.63 24.42
CA ARG A 71 -16.74 0.90 23.94
C ARG A 71 -16.42 -0.54 23.51
N TRP A 72 -15.25 -0.74 22.90
CA TRP A 72 -14.79 -2.04 22.35
C TRP A 72 -13.36 -2.34 22.81
N PRO A 73 -13.16 -2.85 24.04
CA PRO A 73 -11.81 -3.08 24.60
C PRO A 73 -10.92 -3.99 23.73
N LYS A 74 -11.52 -4.88 22.94
CA LYS A 74 -10.80 -5.82 22.04
C LYS A 74 -10.55 -5.27 20.63
N TYR A 75 -10.80 -3.98 20.37
CA TYR A 75 -10.67 -3.39 19.00
C TYR A 75 -9.29 -3.64 18.40
N ASN A 76 -8.23 -3.52 19.18
CA ASN A 76 -6.85 -3.74 18.71
C ASN A 76 -6.65 -5.18 18.18
N HIS A 77 -7.19 -6.18 18.88
CA HIS A 77 -7.10 -7.57 18.44
C HIS A 77 -7.81 -7.76 17.07
N ASN A 78 -9.00 -7.18 16.93
CA ASN A 78 -9.77 -7.29 15.69
C ASN A 78 -9.07 -6.58 14.52
N ILE A 79 -8.48 -5.40 14.76
CA ILE A 79 -7.69 -4.68 13.74
C ILE A 79 -6.43 -5.47 13.38
N LYS A 80 -5.70 -6.03 14.35
CA LYS A 80 -4.53 -6.87 14.08
C LYS A 80 -4.89 -8.10 13.23
N LYS A 81 -5.99 -8.77 13.56
CA LYS A 81 -6.52 -9.90 12.77
C LYS A 81 -6.89 -9.49 11.35
N PHE A 82 -7.55 -8.33 11.18
CA PHE A 82 -7.86 -7.80 9.84
C PHE A 82 -6.57 -7.52 9.05
N ILE A 83 -5.57 -6.90 9.67
CA ILE A 83 -4.26 -6.61 9.02
C ILE A 83 -3.57 -7.91 8.61
N SER A 84 -3.57 -8.94 9.47
CA SER A 84 -3.01 -10.25 9.14
C SER A 84 -3.70 -10.85 7.91
N ASN A 85 -5.03 -10.92 7.91
CA ASN A 85 -5.79 -11.45 6.78
C ASN A 85 -5.54 -10.63 5.49
N ALA A 86 -5.39 -9.31 5.61
CA ALA A 86 -5.07 -8.45 4.46
C ALA A 86 -3.66 -8.72 3.92
N ASN A 87 -2.69 -9.03 4.79
CA ASN A 87 -1.34 -9.42 4.38
C ASN A 87 -1.37 -10.74 3.61
N ASP A 88 -2.02 -11.78 4.15
CA ASP A 88 -2.13 -13.10 3.51
C ASP A 88 -2.81 -13.00 2.14
N SER A 89 -3.92 -12.26 2.09
CA SER A 89 -4.64 -12.01 0.84
C SER A 89 -3.79 -11.28 -0.20
N TYR A 90 -3.01 -10.30 0.25
CA TYR A 90 -2.10 -9.57 -0.63
C TYR A 90 -0.97 -10.45 -1.15
N GLU A 91 -0.42 -11.35 -0.34
CA GLU A 91 0.62 -12.29 -0.78
C GLU A 91 0.11 -13.25 -1.84
N ILE A 92 -1.08 -13.82 -1.64
CA ILE A 92 -1.74 -14.67 -2.64
C ILE A 92 -1.94 -13.91 -3.95
N LEU A 93 -2.49 -12.69 -3.86
CA LEU A 93 -2.71 -11.83 -5.03
C LEU A 93 -1.41 -11.49 -5.76
N ASN A 94 -0.37 -11.15 -5.01
CA ASN A 94 0.93 -10.78 -5.57
C ASN A 94 1.62 -11.98 -6.26
N ASN A 95 1.55 -13.16 -5.67
CA ASN A 95 2.08 -14.38 -6.27
C ASN A 95 1.32 -14.74 -7.55
N GLN A 96 -0.02 -14.67 -7.54
CA GLN A 96 -0.81 -14.89 -8.74
C GLN A 96 -0.46 -13.86 -9.83
N THR A 97 -0.28 -12.59 -9.45
CA THR A 97 0.08 -11.52 -10.40
C THR A 97 1.45 -11.79 -11.05
N LYS A 98 2.42 -12.31 -10.30
CA LYS A 98 3.74 -12.68 -10.86
C LYS A 98 3.62 -13.82 -11.88
N ILE A 99 2.83 -14.85 -11.58
CA ILE A 99 2.56 -15.96 -12.49
C ILE A 99 1.92 -15.43 -13.78
N ASP A 100 0.87 -14.62 -13.64
CA ASP A 100 0.15 -14.03 -14.76
C ASP A 100 1.06 -13.13 -15.61
N PHE A 101 1.88 -12.32 -14.95
CA PHE A 101 2.82 -11.43 -15.62
C PHE A 101 3.87 -12.23 -16.42
N SER A 102 4.39 -13.30 -15.88
CA SER A 102 5.32 -14.19 -16.59
C SER A 102 4.71 -14.76 -17.87
N ALA A 103 3.40 -15.09 -17.84
CA ALA A 103 2.70 -15.62 -19.01
C ALA A 103 2.46 -14.57 -20.10
N VAL A 104 2.25 -13.29 -19.73
CA VAL A 104 1.95 -12.19 -20.67
C VAL A 104 3.17 -11.36 -21.06
N SER A 105 4.29 -11.47 -20.33
CA SER A 105 5.49 -10.67 -20.59
C SER A 105 6.17 -11.07 -21.91
N SER A 106 6.77 -10.08 -22.56
CA SER A 106 7.62 -10.22 -23.74
C SER A 106 9.09 -10.28 -23.31
N SER A 107 9.99 -10.58 -24.26
CA SER A 107 11.45 -10.44 -24.08
C SER A 107 11.88 -8.99 -23.78
N LYS A 108 11.11 -8.01 -24.22
CA LYS A 108 11.31 -6.60 -23.91
C LYS A 108 10.54 -6.21 -22.66
N LYS A 109 11.20 -5.54 -21.72
CA LYS A 109 10.61 -5.15 -20.42
C LYS A 109 9.44 -4.19 -20.53
N ASP A 110 9.42 -3.37 -21.57
CA ASP A 110 8.42 -2.34 -21.85
C ASP A 110 7.25 -2.84 -22.72
N GLN A 111 7.15 -4.14 -22.95
CA GLN A 111 6.11 -4.75 -23.78
C GLN A 111 5.49 -5.96 -23.12
N ILE A 112 4.18 -6.13 -23.33
CA ILE A 112 3.41 -7.31 -22.94
C ILE A 112 2.57 -7.80 -24.12
N PHE A 113 2.28 -9.09 -24.19
CA PHE A 113 1.42 -9.68 -25.23
C PHE A 113 -0.05 -9.37 -24.95
N LEU A 114 -0.63 -8.47 -25.75
CA LEU A 114 -2.02 -8.04 -25.58
C LEU A 114 -3.01 -9.20 -25.70
N SER A 115 -2.81 -10.12 -26.64
CA SER A 115 -3.69 -11.30 -26.82
C SER A 115 -3.76 -12.17 -25.57
N LYS A 116 -2.62 -12.36 -24.89
CA LYS A 116 -2.56 -13.11 -23.64
C LYS A 116 -3.19 -12.34 -22.47
N LEU A 117 -3.05 -11.00 -22.43
CA LEU A 117 -3.67 -10.16 -21.42
C LEU A 117 -5.20 -10.18 -21.54
N ILE A 118 -5.73 -10.06 -22.76
CA ILE A 118 -7.18 -10.08 -23.04
C ILE A 118 -7.83 -11.40 -22.59
N ALA A 119 -7.13 -12.50 -22.69
CA ALA A 119 -7.62 -13.82 -22.25
C ALA A 119 -7.84 -13.93 -20.73
N LEU A 120 -7.32 -13.00 -19.96
CA LEU A 120 -7.47 -13.00 -18.50
C LEU A 120 -8.70 -12.20 -18.04
N PRO A 121 -9.29 -12.51 -16.87
CA PRO A 121 -10.33 -11.69 -16.26
C PRO A 121 -9.86 -10.25 -15.98
N LYS A 122 -10.77 -9.27 -16.05
CA LYS A 122 -10.46 -7.84 -15.87
C LYS A 122 -9.69 -7.50 -14.59
N ASN A 123 -10.01 -8.16 -13.48
CA ASN A 123 -9.29 -7.96 -12.21
C ASN A 123 -7.83 -8.38 -12.30
N ARG A 124 -7.53 -9.49 -12.99
CA ARG A 124 -6.15 -9.96 -13.23
C ARG A 124 -5.42 -9.05 -14.20
N GLN A 125 -6.09 -8.57 -15.26
CA GLN A 125 -5.54 -7.57 -16.19
C GLN A 125 -5.08 -6.31 -15.46
N LYS A 126 -5.91 -5.77 -14.55
CA LYS A 126 -5.57 -4.59 -13.73
C LYS A 126 -4.33 -4.82 -12.87
N ASN A 127 -4.25 -5.97 -12.20
CA ASN A 127 -3.11 -6.31 -11.35
C ASN A 127 -1.82 -6.42 -12.17
N ILE A 128 -1.88 -7.05 -13.34
CA ILE A 128 -0.73 -7.16 -14.27
C ILE A 128 -0.26 -5.77 -14.71
N ILE A 129 -1.17 -4.89 -15.11
CA ILE A 129 -0.83 -3.54 -15.56
C ILE A 129 -0.15 -2.75 -14.44
N ILE A 130 -0.69 -2.79 -13.21
CA ILE A 130 -0.06 -2.14 -12.04
C ILE A 130 1.34 -2.71 -11.79
N PHE A 131 1.48 -4.04 -11.80
CA PHE A 131 2.74 -4.72 -11.56
C PHE A 131 3.78 -4.39 -12.63
N TRP A 132 3.38 -4.40 -13.89
CA TRP A 132 4.24 -4.07 -15.03
C TRP A 132 4.76 -2.63 -14.95
N ILE A 133 3.86 -1.65 -14.73
CA ILE A 133 4.22 -0.23 -14.58
C ILE A 133 5.18 -0.04 -13.40
N ALA A 134 4.94 -0.71 -12.28
CA ALA A 134 5.82 -0.66 -11.11
C ALA A 134 7.22 -1.25 -11.41
N ASN A 135 7.31 -2.32 -12.21
CA ASN A 135 8.59 -2.91 -12.64
C ASN A 135 9.38 -2.00 -13.60
N LEU A 136 8.71 -1.05 -14.26
CA LEU A 136 9.36 0.00 -15.06
C LEU A 136 9.81 1.19 -14.20
N ASN A 137 9.68 1.11 -12.86
CA ASN A 137 9.93 2.20 -11.92
C ASN A 137 9.05 3.44 -12.13
N LEU A 138 7.88 3.25 -12.72
CA LEU A 138 6.88 4.29 -12.93
C LEU A 138 5.81 4.22 -11.85
N ASN A 139 5.20 5.36 -11.52
CA ASN A 139 4.09 5.41 -10.60
C ASN A 139 2.82 4.83 -11.26
N PRO A 140 2.18 3.82 -10.65
CA PRO A 140 0.93 3.28 -11.19
C PRO A 140 -0.18 4.34 -11.26
N PRO A 141 -1.07 4.26 -12.26
CA PRO A 141 -2.21 5.15 -12.35
C PRO A 141 -3.20 4.94 -11.21
N ASN A 142 -4.04 5.94 -10.94
CA ASN A 142 -5.15 5.77 -10.00
C ASN A 142 -6.21 4.81 -10.56
N GLY A 143 -7.14 4.37 -9.70
CA GLY A 143 -8.14 3.36 -10.07
C GLY A 143 -9.05 3.76 -11.23
N LYS A 144 -9.38 5.05 -11.38
CA LYS A 144 -10.19 5.55 -12.50
C LYS A 144 -9.44 5.40 -13.83
N VAL A 145 -8.22 5.90 -13.87
CA VAL A 145 -7.35 5.80 -15.05
C VAL A 145 -7.06 4.33 -15.39
N LEU A 146 -6.81 3.48 -14.38
CA LEU A 146 -6.58 2.06 -14.59
C LEU A 146 -7.80 1.36 -15.23
N ASN A 147 -9.01 1.69 -14.80
CA ASN A 147 -10.23 1.17 -15.42
C ASN A 147 -10.33 1.62 -16.89
N GLU A 148 -10.08 2.89 -17.16
CA GLU A 148 -10.09 3.40 -18.54
C GLU A 148 -9.01 2.74 -19.42
N ILE A 149 -7.81 2.47 -18.88
CA ILE A 149 -6.78 1.71 -19.59
C ILE A 149 -7.32 0.33 -19.97
N VAL A 150 -7.86 -0.42 -19.02
CA VAL A 150 -8.38 -1.76 -19.30
C VAL A 150 -9.54 -1.71 -20.30
N ASP A 151 -10.47 -0.79 -20.15
CA ASP A 151 -11.68 -0.73 -20.99
C ASP A 151 -11.40 -0.20 -22.41
N LYS A 152 -10.46 0.74 -22.57
CA LYS A 152 -10.19 1.39 -23.85
C LYS A 152 -9.01 0.79 -24.63
N PHE A 153 -7.94 0.35 -23.93
CA PHE A 153 -6.75 -0.19 -24.58
C PHE A 153 -6.85 -1.68 -24.85
N VAL A 154 -7.28 -2.43 -23.85
CA VAL A 154 -7.35 -3.89 -23.95
C VAL A 154 -8.36 -4.31 -25.02
N PHE A 155 -9.39 -3.50 -25.24
CA PHE A 155 -10.45 -3.75 -26.22
C PHE A 155 -10.43 -2.79 -27.41
N ALA A 156 -9.34 -2.05 -27.61
CA ALA A 156 -9.19 -1.18 -28.78
C ALA A 156 -9.15 -2.01 -30.08
N THR A 157 -9.87 -1.54 -31.11
CA THR A 157 -9.79 -2.12 -32.44
C THR A 157 -8.39 -1.90 -33.03
N LYS A 158 -7.94 -2.80 -33.91
CA LYS A 158 -6.58 -2.81 -34.50
C LYS A 158 -6.18 -1.48 -35.18
N ASP A 159 -7.13 -0.66 -35.61
CA ASP A 159 -6.89 0.60 -36.32
C ASP A 159 -6.69 1.81 -35.38
N LYS A 160 -6.80 1.64 -34.07
CA LYS A 160 -6.61 2.71 -33.09
C LYS A 160 -5.38 2.41 -32.27
N ASN A 161 -4.38 3.30 -32.33
CA ASN A 161 -3.25 3.32 -31.39
C ASN A 161 -3.58 4.25 -30.21
N PRO A 162 -4.37 3.80 -29.22
CA PRO A 162 -4.76 4.65 -28.11
C PRO A 162 -3.53 5.00 -27.28
N THR A 163 -3.40 6.26 -26.89
CA THR A 163 -2.35 6.76 -26.01
C THR A 163 -2.98 7.27 -24.73
N PHE A 164 -2.35 6.98 -23.61
CA PHE A 164 -2.84 7.40 -22.29
C PHE A 164 -1.74 8.10 -21.52
N PHE A 165 -2.08 9.23 -20.92
CA PHE A 165 -1.17 9.99 -20.07
C PHE A 165 -1.72 10.03 -18.65
N TRP A 166 -0.87 9.74 -17.65
CA TRP A 166 -1.18 9.93 -16.24
C TRP A 166 0.06 10.42 -15.50
N GLY A 167 -0.16 11.08 -14.38
CA GLY A 167 0.89 11.69 -13.56
C GLY A 167 0.64 13.18 -13.37
N THR A 168 1.37 13.80 -12.47
CA THR A 168 1.45 15.26 -12.35
C THR A 168 2.27 15.78 -13.53
N LYS A 169 1.72 16.74 -14.30
CA LYS A 169 2.58 17.59 -15.13
C LYS A 169 3.57 18.25 -14.17
N GLU A 170 4.84 17.90 -14.27
CA GLU A 170 5.88 18.74 -13.66
C GLU A 170 5.68 20.16 -14.26
N LYS A 171 5.51 21.13 -13.33
CA LYS A 171 5.46 22.55 -13.68
C LYS A 171 6.88 23.05 -13.84
#